data_41d947dc2f95d947b088b2b564fcc3ba
#
_entry.id   41d947dc2f95d947b088b2b564fcc3ba
#
_cell.length_a   1.000
_cell.length_b   1.000
_cell.length_c   1.000
_cell.angle_alpha   90.00
_cell.angle_beta   90.00
_cell.angle_gamma   90.00
#
_symmetry.space_group_name_H-M   'P 1'
#
loop_
_entity.id
_entity.type
_entity.pdbx_description
1 polymer ?
#
loop_
_entity_poly.entity_id
_entity_poly.type
_entity_poly.pdbx_seq_one_letter_code
_entity_poly.pdbx_strand_id
1 'polypeptide(L)'
;KENQTMASITFQNYFRMYSKLAGMTGTADTEAEEFNQIYGLETIIVPPHRPTIRKDNMDKIYRTSQERYDAVISDIKDCNKRDQPVLVGTTSIENSELISKQLSKAKLEHQVLNAKQHEKEAHIISQAGQPGMITIATNMAGRGTDIVLGGNIDLQIENTKNNLKLDEKKRNKQITELTDAWKDRNKKVLNAGGLHIIGTERHE
;
A
#
# COMPACT_ATOMS: atom_id res chain seq x y z
N LYS A 1 2.27 -32.77 -20.23
CA LYS A 1 1.86 -33.67 -19.14
C LYS A 1 0.51 -33.21 -18.66
N GLU A 2 -0.49 -34.02 -18.82
CA GLU A 2 -1.81 -33.78 -18.21
C GLU A 2 -1.69 -34.06 -16.71
N ASN A 3 -2.08 -33.09 -15.87
CA ASN A 3 -2.16 -33.28 -14.43
C ASN A 3 -3.59 -33.73 -14.08
N GLN A 4 -3.73 -34.85 -13.42
CA GLN A 4 -5.00 -35.34 -12.93
C GLN A 4 -5.18 -34.93 -11.49
N THR A 5 -6.29 -34.22 -11.17
CA THR A 5 -6.64 -33.88 -9.79
C THR A 5 -7.06 -35.16 -9.06
N MET A 6 -6.31 -35.54 -8.02
CA MET A 6 -6.56 -36.72 -7.23
C MET A 6 -7.63 -36.51 -6.12
N ALA A 7 -7.59 -35.29 -5.53
CA ALA A 7 -8.52 -34.88 -4.49
C ALA A 7 -8.58 -33.36 -4.38
N SER A 8 -9.64 -32.84 -3.80
CA SER A 8 -9.77 -31.44 -3.43
C SER A 8 -10.23 -31.29 -1.99
N ILE A 9 -9.79 -30.22 -1.34
CA ILE A 9 -10.14 -29.87 0.03
C ILE A 9 -10.42 -28.38 0.12
N THR A 10 -11.32 -27.95 0.98
CA THR A 10 -11.53 -26.52 1.26
C THR A 10 -10.39 -25.96 2.11
N PHE A 11 -10.12 -24.67 2.01
CA PHE A 11 -9.13 -24.00 2.87
C PHE A 11 -9.45 -24.18 4.35
N GLN A 12 -10.71 -24.09 4.73
CA GLN A 12 -11.16 -24.27 6.11
C GLN A 12 -10.77 -25.66 6.64
N ASN A 13 -11.07 -26.71 5.90
CA ASN A 13 -10.74 -28.08 6.30
C ASN A 13 -9.22 -28.32 6.30
N TYR A 14 -8.51 -27.75 5.34
CA TYR A 14 -7.05 -27.85 5.29
C TYR A 14 -6.39 -27.25 6.53
N PHE A 15 -6.74 -26.03 6.91
CA PHE A 15 -6.16 -25.38 8.08
C PHE A 15 -6.59 -26.02 9.41
N ARG A 16 -7.77 -26.63 9.48
CA ARG A 16 -8.20 -27.38 10.66
C ARG A 16 -7.39 -28.67 10.93
N MET A 17 -6.59 -29.11 9.96
CA MET A 17 -5.70 -30.26 10.15
C MET A 17 -4.48 -29.94 11.03
N TYR A 18 -4.17 -28.68 11.25
CA TYR A 18 -3.04 -28.28 12.07
C TYR A 18 -3.41 -28.26 13.55
N SER A 19 -2.58 -28.89 14.39
CA SER A 19 -2.76 -28.91 15.84
C SER A 19 -2.48 -27.55 16.50
N LYS A 20 -1.65 -26.73 15.85
CA LYS A 20 -1.37 -25.33 16.24
C LYS A 20 -1.61 -24.45 15.04
N LEU A 21 -2.57 -23.56 15.17
CA LEU A 21 -2.92 -22.58 14.15
C LEU A 21 -2.97 -21.19 14.79
N ALA A 22 -2.31 -20.23 14.18
CA ALA A 22 -2.36 -18.82 14.57
C ALA A 22 -2.17 -17.94 13.35
N GLY A 23 -2.63 -16.68 13.43
CA GLY A 23 -2.48 -15.71 12.37
C GLY A 23 -2.49 -14.29 12.93
N MET A 24 -2.14 -13.34 12.09
CA MET A 24 -2.19 -11.91 12.41
C MET A 24 -2.76 -11.15 11.23
N THR A 25 -3.67 -10.23 11.51
CA THR A 25 -4.25 -9.33 10.50
C THR A 25 -4.72 -8.05 11.17
N GLY A 26 -4.78 -6.96 10.44
CA GLY A 26 -5.35 -5.69 10.92
C GLY A 26 -6.88 -5.67 11.00
N THR A 27 -7.56 -6.72 10.52
CA THR A 27 -9.03 -6.78 10.38
C THR A 27 -9.67 -8.01 11.03
N ALA A 28 -8.98 -8.69 11.95
CA ALA A 28 -9.49 -9.90 12.58
C ALA A 28 -10.72 -9.68 13.49
N ASP A 29 -10.86 -8.48 14.05
CA ASP A 29 -11.90 -8.19 15.03
C ASP A 29 -13.32 -8.29 14.43
N THR A 30 -13.50 -7.83 13.21
CA THR A 30 -14.79 -7.91 12.50
C THR A 30 -15.20 -9.35 12.18
N GLU A 31 -14.23 -10.26 12.04
CA GLU A 31 -14.43 -11.66 11.69
C GLU A 31 -14.15 -12.61 12.87
N ALA A 32 -14.10 -12.07 14.10
CA ALA A 32 -13.76 -12.84 15.30
C ALA A 32 -14.69 -14.05 15.53
N GLU A 33 -15.98 -13.88 15.27
CA GLU A 33 -16.97 -14.94 15.40
C GLU A 33 -16.72 -16.07 14.39
N GLU A 34 -16.42 -15.75 13.13
CA GLU A 34 -16.10 -16.72 12.09
C GLU A 34 -14.81 -17.50 12.43
N PHE A 35 -13.75 -16.84 12.89
CA PHE A 35 -12.53 -17.50 13.33
C PHE A 35 -12.78 -18.47 14.48
N ASN A 36 -13.63 -18.11 15.41
CA ASN A 36 -13.99 -19.00 16.52
C ASN A 36 -14.81 -20.19 16.04
N GLN A 37 -15.85 -19.99 15.23
CA GLN A 37 -16.73 -21.05 14.75
C GLN A 37 -16.03 -22.07 13.85
N ILE A 38 -15.17 -21.59 12.94
CA ILE A 38 -14.52 -22.46 11.95
C ILE A 38 -13.27 -23.13 12.52
N TYR A 39 -12.43 -22.38 13.24
CA TYR A 39 -11.09 -22.83 13.65
C TYR A 39 -10.91 -22.96 15.15
N GLY A 40 -11.89 -22.55 15.96
CA GLY A 40 -11.74 -22.50 17.42
C GLY A 40 -10.70 -21.48 17.90
N LEU A 41 -10.43 -20.45 17.09
CA LEU A 41 -9.43 -19.42 17.40
C LEU A 41 -10.08 -18.25 18.13
N GLU A 42 -9.43 -17.81 19.21
CA GLU A 42 -9.78 -16.58 19.91
C GLU A 42 -9.05 -15.38 19.25
N THR A 43 -9.79 -14.30 18.99
CA THR A 43 -9.23 -13.07 18.45
C THR A 43 -8.82 -12.14 19.59
N ILE A 44 -7.54 -11.75 19.60
CA ILE A 44 -6.98 -10.86 20.60
C ILE A 44 -6.59 -9.54 19.95
N ILE A 45 -7.16 -8.44 20.44
CA ILE A 45 -6.83 -7.10 19.96
C ILE A 45 -5.58 -6.60 20.70
N VAL A 46 -4.50 -6.38 19.93
CA VAL A 46 -3.28 -5.78 20.47
C VAL A 46 -3.36 -4.26 20.29
N PRO A 47 -3.42 -3.48 21.39
CA PRO A 47 -3.53 -2.02 21.28
C PRO A 47 -2.26 -1.42 20.67
N PRO A 48 -2.38 -0.31 19.91
CA PRO A 48 -1.23 0.36 19.31
C PRO A 48 -0.33 0.97 20.41
N HIS A 49 0.99 0.90 20.22
CA HIS A 49 1.98 1.46 21.14
C HIS A 49 1.87 2.99 21.28
N ARG A 50 1.47 3.69 20.21
CA ARG A 50 1.27 5.15 20.20
C ARG A 50 -0.18 5.46 19.80
N PRO A 51 -0.74 6.59 20.28
CA PRO A 51 -2.07 7.03 19.82
C PRO A 51 -2.14 7.13 18.31
N THR A 52 -3.24 6.65 17.74
CA THR A 52 -3.50 6.77 16.30
C THR A 52 -3.77 8.23 15.95
N ILE A 53 -2.97 8.79 15.04
CA ILE A 53 -3.12 10.16 14.53
C ILE A 53 -3.80 10.21 13.17
N ARG A 54 -4.12 9.04 12.59
CA ARG A 54 -4.85 8.93 11.32
C ARG A 54 -6.22 9.59 11.46
N LYS A 55 -6.61 10.34 10.42
CA LYS A 55 -7.93 10.97 10.31
C LYS A 55 -8.73 10.19 9.29
N ASP A 56 -9.78 9.54 9.75
CA ASP A 56 -10.74 8.87 8.86
C ASP A 56 -11.84 9.88 8.49
N ASN A 57 -11.85 10.29 7.23
CA ASN A 57 -12.84 11.22 6.71
C ASN A 57 -14.15 10.50 6.44
N MET A 58 -15.26 11.22 6.53
CA MET A 58 -16.58 10.66 6.17
C MET A 58 -16.68 10.36 4.67
N ASP A 59 -17.44 9.32 4.33
CA ASP A 59 -17.73 8.97 2.95
C ASP A 59 -18.41 10.13 2.22
N LYS A 60 -17.98 10.35 0.98
CA LYS A 60 -18.60 11.33 0.07
C LYS A 60 -19.50 10.59 -0.92
N ILE A 61 -20.77 10.97 -0.98
CA ILE A 61 -21.78 10.35 -1.84
C ILE A 61 -21.99 11.23 -3.07
N TYR A 62 -21.96 10.62 -4.26
CA TYR A 62 -22.12 11.28 -5.55
C TYR A 62 -23.30 10.67 -6.31
N ARG A 63 -23.98 11.45 -7.13
CA ARG A 63 -25.15 11.01 -7.92
C ARG A 63 -24.74 10.14 -9.11
N THR A 64 -23.56 10.40 -9.66
CA THR A 64 -23.04 9.69 -10.83
C THR A 64 -21.59 9.25 -10.63
N SER A 65 -21.17 8.21 -11.35
CA SER A 65 -19.78 7.77 -11.35
C SER A 65 -18.84 8.85 -11.91
N GLN A 66 -19.29 9.66 -12.86
CA GLN A 66 -18.49 10.74 -13.41
C GLN A 66 -18.18 11.80 -12.36
N GLU A 67 -19.17 12.26 -11.60
CA GLU A 67 -18.98 13.21 -10.49
C GLU A 67 -18.01 12.66 -9.45
N ARG A 68 -18.10 11.37 -9.13
CA ARG A 68 -17.17 10.69 -8.22
C ARG A 68 -15.74 10.74 -8.73
N TYR A 69 -15.51 10.39 -10.01
CA TYR A 69 -14.18 10.43 -10.57
C TYR A 69 -13.60 11.84 -10.66
N ASP A 70 -14.42 12.83 -11.02
CA ASP A 70 -14.01 14.24 -11.07
C ASP A 70 -13.60 14.73 -9.67
N ALA A 71 -14.32 14.34 -8.62
CA ALA A 71 -13.99 14.64 -7.25
C ALA A 71 -12.68 13.96 -6.80
N VAL A 72 -12.47 12.67 -7.15
CA VAL A 72 -11.21 11.96 -6.89
C VAL A 72 -10.03 12.66 -7.55
N ILE A 73 -10.15 13.04 -8.82
CA ILE A 73 -9.08 13.75 -9.55
C ILE A 73 -8.82 15.13 -8.93
N SER A 74 -9.87 15.83 -8.49
CA SER A 74 -9.73 17.13 -7.80
C SER A 74 -8.97 17.00 -6.48
N ASP A 75 -9.27 15.97 -5.69
CA ASP A 75 -8.62 15.68 -4.40
C ASP A 75 -7.13 15.32 -4.61
N ILE A 76 -6.84 14.46 -5.61
CA ILE A 76 -5.46 14.14 -5.99
C ILE A 76 -4.68 15.39 -6.41
N LYS A 77 -5.27 16.30 -7.20
CA LYS A 77 -4.63 17.56 -7.60
C LYS A 77 -4.30 18.44 -6.41
N ASP A 78 -5.18 18.50 -5.44
CA ASP A 78 -4.97 19.28 -4.24
C ASP A 78 -3.83 18.69 -3.39
N CYS A 79 -3.79 17.39 -3.19
CA CYS A 79 -2.69 16.70 -2.52
C CYS A 79 -1.35 16.91 -3.25
N ASN A 80 -1.34 16.77 -4.56
CA ASN A 80 -0.13 16.96 -5.38
C ASN A 80 0.45 18.37 -5.25
N LYS A 81 -0.38 19.42 -5.16
CA LYS A 81 0.05 20.79 -4.92
C LYS A 81 0.80 20.97 -3.60
N ARG A 82 0.49 20.13 -2.61
CA ARG A 82 1.13 20.14 -1.28
C ARG A 82 2.30 19.18 -1.16
N ASP A 83 2.69 18.51 -2.25
CA ASP A 83 3.63 17.39 -2.23
C ASP A 83 3.20 16.23 -1.30
N GLN A 84 1.90 16.09 -1.04
CA GLN A 84 1.34 15.01 -0.25
C GLN A 84 1.21 13.76 -1.11
N PRO A 85 1.79 12.60 -0.72
CA PRO A 85 1.61 11.36 -1.45
C PRO A 85 0.17 10.85 -1.35
N VAL A 86 -0.34 10.25 -2.44
CA VAL A 86 -1.71 9.73 -2.53
C VAL A 86 -1.71 8.28 -2.97
N LEU A 87 -2.45 7.45 -2.24
CA LEU A 87 -2.76 6.08 -2.61
C LEU A 87 -4.25 5.99 -2.95
N VAL A 88 -4.56 5.59 -4.18
CA VAL A 88 -5.93 5.44 -4.66
C VAL A 88 -6.26 3.96 -4.76
N GLY A 89 -7.18 3.49 -3.92
CA GLY A 89 -7.70 2.13 -3.94
C GLY A 89 -8.88 1.99 -4.89
N THR A 90 -8.81 0.99 -5.78
CA THR A 90 -9.89 0.65 -6.73
C THR A 90 -10.30 -0.80 -6.59
N THR A 91 -11.56 -1.13 -6.90
CA THR A 91 -12.10 -2.50 -6.82
C THR A 91 -11.76 -3.35 -8.03
N SER A 92 -11.47 -2.73 -9.18
CA SER A 92 -11.20 -3.46 -10.42
C SER A 92 -10.04 -2.85 -11.22
N ILE A 93 -9.50 -3.66 -12.13
CA ILE A 93 -8.45 -3.23 -13.06
C ILE A 93 -8.98 -2.14 -13.98
N GLU A 94 -10.22 -2.27 -14.46
CA GLU A 94 -10.87 -1.32 -15.37
C GLU A 94 -10.99 0.05 -14.71
N ASN A 95 -11.41 0.13 -13.44
CA ASN A 95 -11.48 1.37 -12.67
C ASN A 95 -10.10 2.00 -12.49
N SER A 96 -9.07 1.19 -12.24
CA SER A 96 -7.69 1.67 -12.13
C SER A 96 -7.18 2.28 -13.44
N GLU A 97 -7.46 1.64 -14.57
CA GLU A 97 -7.09 2.14 -15.90
C GLU A 97 -7.86 3.41 -16.28
N LEU A 98 -9.14 3.51 -15.88
CA LEU A 98 -9.95 4.70 -16.14
C LEU A 98 -9.40 5.92 -15.38
N ILE A 99 -9.10 5.78 -14.09
CA ILE A 99 -8.49 6.84 -13.29
C ILE A 99 -7.11 7.22 -13.85
N SER A 100 -6.30 6.23 -14.21
CA SER A 100 -4.99 6.44 -14.84
C SER A 100 -5.10 7.29 -16.12
N LYS A 101 -6.05 6.98 -17.00
CA LYS A 101 -6.31 7.78 -18.21
C LYS A 101 -6.70 9.22 -17.88
N GLN A 102 -7.50 9.44 -16.84
CA GLN A 102 -7.91 10.78 -16.42
C GLN A 102 -6.75 11.57 -15.82
N LEU A 103 -5.89 10.93 -15.00
CA LEU A 103 -4.66 11.56 -14.47
C LEU A 103 -3.67 11.92 -15.58
N SER A 104 -3.52 11.04 -16.59
CA SER A 104 -2.69 11.32 -17.77
C SER A 104 -3.21 12.52 -18.56
N LYS A 105 -4.53 12.64 -18.76
CA LYS A 105 -5.14 13.84 -19.38
C LYS A 105 -4.89 15.11 -18.55
N ALA A 106 -4.87 14.97 -17.22
CA ALA A 106 -4.56 16.05 -16.31
C ALA A 106 -3.04 16.36 -16.19
N LYS A 107 -2.17 15.62 -16.92
CA LYS A 107 -0.71 15.71 -16.87
C LYS A 107 -0.13 15.49 -15.48
N LEU A 108 -0.73 14.60 -14.71
CA LEU A 108 -0.26 14.16 -13.40
C LEU A 108 0.50 12.83 -13.54
N GLU A 109 1.77 12.84 -13.16
CA GLU A 109 2.58 11.63 -13.11
C GLU A 109 2.06 10.70 -12.02
N HIS A 110 1.90 9.42 -12.33
CA HIS A 110 1.37 8.44 -11.41
C HIS A 110 1.87 7.03 -11.75
N GLN A 111 1.77 6.13 -10.78
CA GLN A 111 2.08 4.71 -10.91
C GLN A 111 0.79 3.89 -10.78
N VAL A 112 0.70 2.79 -11.52
CA VAL A 112 -0.45 1.88 -11.45
C VAL A 112 0.04 0.50 -11.01
N LEU A 113 -0.59 -0.01 -9.95
CA LEU A 113 -0.39 -1.35 -9.41
C LEU A 113 -1.62 -2.20 -9.71
N ASN A 114 -1.48 -3.15 -10.57
CA ASN A 114 -2.52 -4.13 -10.86
C ASN A 114 -1.89 -5.50 -11.13
N ALA A 115 -2.70 -6.55 -11.17
CA ALA A 115 -2.27 -7.94 -11.35
C ALA A 115 -1.43 -8.22 -12.61
N LYS A 116 -1.29 -7.25 -13.53
CA LYS A 116 -0.49 -7.37 -14.74
C LYS A 116 1.00 -7.06 -14.54
N GLN A 117 1.42 -6.54 -13.39
CA GLN A 117 2.78 -6.01 -13.17
C GLN A 117 3.44 -6.50 -11.88
N HIS A 118 3.24 -7.75 -11.49
CA HIS A 118 3.73 -8.33 -10.23
C HIS A 118 5.23 -8.12 -9.94
N GLU A 119 6.09 -8.20 -10.94
CA GLU A 119 7.55 -8.08 -10.73
C GLU A 119 7.99 -6.68 -10.26
N LYS A 120 7.24 -5.64 -10.62
CA LYS A 120 7.53 -4.25 -10.25
C LYS A 120 6.75 -3.78 -9.03
N GLU A 121 5.79 -4.56 -8.58
CA GLU A 121 4.83 -4.19 -7.55
C GLU A 121 5.52 -3.78 -6.24
N ALA A 122 6.39 -4.62 -5.71
CA ALA A 122 7.11 -4.35 -4.47
C ALA A 122 7.96 -3.06 -4.55
N HIS A 123 8.57 -2.79 -5.71
CA HIS A 123 9.34 -1.57 -5.90
C HIS A 123 8.45 -0.33 -5.95
N ILE A 124 7.34 -0.38 -6.69
CA ILE A 124 6.43 0.75 -6.83
C ILE A 124 5.79 1.08 -5.47
N ILE A 125 5.31 0.06 -4.73
CA ILE A 125 4.67 0.29 -3.44
C ILE A 125 5.65 0.82 -2.40
N SER A 126 6.91 0.36 -2.42
CA SER A 126 7.94 0.86 -1.51
C SER A 126 8.25 2.35 -1.74
N GLN A 127 7.96 2.89 -2.91
CA GLN A 127 8.16 4.29 -3.25
C GLN A 127 6.86 5.12 -3.18
N ALA A 128 5.71 4.51 -2.90
CA ALA A 128 4.42 5.20 -2.83
C ALA A 128 4.35 6.30 -1.77
N GLY A 129 5.20 6.24 -0.74
CA GLY A 129 5.31 7.24 0.31
C GLY A 129 6.20 8.46 -0.02
N GLN A 130 6.75 8.57 -1.23
CA GLN A 130 7.57 9.74 -1.62
C GLN A 130 6.71 11.01 -1.75
N PRO A 131 7.30 12.21 -1.52
CA PRO A 131 6.58 13.47 -1.70
C PRO A 131 5.94 13.59 -3.09
N GLY A 132 4.63 13.90 -3.14
CA GLY A 132 3.88 14.11 -4.36
C GLY A 132 3.62 12.87 -5.22
N MET A 133 4.01 11.67 -4.77
CA MET A 133 3.77 10.43 -5.50
C MET A 133 2.27 10.11 -5.54
N ILE A 134 1.77 9.74 -6.71
CA ILE A 134 0.40 9.27 -6.90
C ILE A 134 0.46 7.79 -7.30
N THR A 135 -0.14 6.92 -6.50
CA THR A 135 -0.18 5.48 -6.74
C THR A 135 -1.62 5.00 -6.80
N ILE A 136 -2.00 4.34 -7.88
CA ILE A 136 -3.30 3.69 -8.03
C ILE A 136 -3.08 2.20 -7.79
N ALA A 137 -3.84 1.59 -6.89
CA ALA A 137 -3.74 0.17 -6.57
C ALA A 137 -5.11 -0.51 -6.62
N THR A 138 -5.18 -1.72 -7.15
CA THR A 138 -6.34 -2.59 -6.95
C THR A 138 -6.26 -3.24 -5.57
N ASN A 139 -7.38 -3.74 -5.04
CA ASN A 139 -7.54 -4.25 -3.67
C ASN A 139 -6.42 -5.15 -3.16
N MET A 140 -5.89 -6.00 -4.01
CA MET A 140 -4.89 -6.99 -3.60
C MET A 140 -3.46 -6.54 -3.83
N ALA A 141 -3.25 -5.44 -4.55
CA ALA A 141 -1.92 -4.95 -4.87
C ALA A 141 -1.26 -4.30 -3.64
N GLY A 142 -0.03 -4.67 -3.35
CA GLY A 142 0.75 -4.12 -2.24
C GLY A 142 0.41 -4.68 -0.86
N ARG A 143 -0.46 -5.68 -0.75
CA ARG A 143 -0.76 -6.34 0.52
C ARG A 143 0.50 -6.98 1.11
N GLY A 144 0.76 -6.70 2.40
CA GLY A 144 1.95 -7.21 3.09
C GLY A 144 3.25 -6.42 2.84
N THR A 145 3.18 -5.29 2.11
CA THR A 145 4.33 -4.40 1.90
C THR A 145 4.11 -3.08 2.63
N ASP A 146 5.10 -2.66 3.42
CA ASP A 146 5.05 -1.39 4.14
C ASP A 146 5.26 -0.20 3.21
N ILE A 147 4.45 0.85 3.40
CA ILE A 147 4.65 2.13 2.72
C ILE A 147 5.41 3.06 3.67
N VAL A 148 6.69 3.23 3.40
CA VAL A 148 7.58 4.10 4.19
C VAL A 148 7.40 5.55 3.74
N LEU A 149 6.97 6.44 4.66
CA LEU A 149 6.84 7.87 4.36
C LEU A 149 8.21 8.50 4.05
N GLY A 150 8.32 9.13 2.90
CA GLY A 150 9.58 9.60 2.33
C GLY A 150 10.22 8.63 1.33
N GLY A 151 9.60 7.46 1.10
CA GLY A 151 10.08 6.36 0.27
C GLY A 151 11.03 5.42 1.00
N ASN A 152 11.12 4.18 0.56
CA ASN A 152 12.04 3.19 1.15
C ASN A 152 13.43 3.32 0.50
N ILE A 153 14.46 3.44 1.32
CA ILE A 153 15.87 3.56 0.91
C ILE A 153 16.72 2.33 1.25
N ASP A 154 16.13 1.29 1.86
CA ASP A 154 16.88 0.12 2.35
C ASP A 154 17.66 -0.56 1.23
N LEU A 155 17.05 -0.77 0.07
CA LEU A 155 17.70 -1.35 -1.10
C LEU A 155 18.89 -0.51 -1.59
N GLN A 156 18.76 0.83 -1.55
CA GLN A 156 19.85 1.74 -1.94
C GLN A 156 21.00 1.69 -0.94
N ILE A 157 20.69 1.62 0.35
CA ILE A 157 21.67 1.44 1.42
C ILE A 157 22.40 0.09 1.27
N GLU A 158 21.65 -0.98 1.04
CA GLU A 158 22.21 -2.32 0.85
C GLU A 158 23.13 -2.38 -0.38
N ASN A 159 22.69 -1.86 -1.51
CA ASN A 159 23.50 -1.76 -2.72
C ASN A 159 24.78 -0.94 -2.48
N THR A 160 24.71 0.13 -1.71
CA THR A 160 25.88 0.95 -1.36
C THR A 160 26.83 0.19 -0.44
N LYS A 161 26.32 -0.55 0.55
CA LYS A 161 27.13 -1.41 1.44
C LYS A 161 27.87 -2.50 0.66
N ASN A 162 27.20 -3.11 -0.31
CA ASN A 162 27.72 -4.21 -1.11
C ASN A 162 28.61 -3.76 -2.28
N ASN A 163 28.76 -2.45 -2.49
CA ASN A 163 29.60 -1.93 -3.58
C ASN A 163 31.09 -2.00 -3.22
N LEU A 164 31.73 -3.09 -3.68
CA LEU A 164 33.16 -3.36 -3.46
C LEU A 164 34.12 -2.37 -4.16
N LYS A 165 33.60 -1.52 -5.09
CA LYS A 165 34.40 -0.50 -5.79
C LYS A 165 34.64 0.75 -4.95
N LEU A 166 33.91 0.92 -3.85
CA LEU A 166 34.02 2.07 -2.95
C LEU A 166 34.80 1.68 -1.71
N ASP A 167 35.68 2.59 -1.24
CA ASP A 167 36.28 2.46 0.07
C ASP A 167 35.24 2.67 1.20
N GLU A 168 35.56 2.22 2.40
CA GLU A 168 34.66 2.27 3.55
C GLU A 168 34.23 3.71 3.89
N LYS A 169 35.12 4.69 3.81
CA LYS A 169 34.82 6.10 4.06
C LYS A 169 33.80 6.65 3.06
N LYS A 170 33.95 6.32 1.77
CA LYS A 170 33.02 6.75 0.73
C LYS A 170 31.66 6.08 0.86
N ARG A 171 31.63 4.78 1.19
CA ARG A 171 30.39 4.05 1.46
C ARG A 171 29.62 4.70 2.61
N ASN A 172 30.28 4.93 3.75
CA ASN A 172 29.67 5.53 4.92
C ASN A 172 29.17 6.96 4.62
N LYS A 173 29.91 7.75 3.86
CA LYS A 173 29.49 9.09 3.44
C LYS A 173 28.23 9.02 2.58
N GLN A 174 28.17 8.15 1.57
CA GLN A 174 26.98 7.98 0.72
C GLN A 174 25.76 7.51 1.51
N ILE A 175 25.94 6.58 2.45
CA ILE A 175 24.83 6.11 3.32
C ILE A 175 24.31 7.26 4.17
N THR A 176 25.18 8.10 4.71
CA THR A 176 24.78 9.28 5.49
C THR A 176 24.00 10.26 4.62
N GLU A 177 24.48 10.58 3.42
CA GLU A 177 23.82 11.46 2.46
C GLU A 177 22.41 10.94 2.06
N LEU A 178 22.29 9.62 1.78
CA LEU A 178 21.00 8.97 1.49
C LEU A 178 20.03 9.06 2.66
N THR A 179 20.54 8.84 3.88
CA THR A 179 19.73 8.87 5.10
C THR A 179 19.26 10.29 5.39
N ASP A 180 20.10 11.29 5.23
CA ASP A 180 19.74 12.69 5.51
C ASP A 180 18.75 13.19 4.45
N ALA A 181 18.97 12.89 3.18
CA ALA A 181 18.01 13.19 2.12
C ALA A 181 16.66 12.51 2.34
N TRP A 182 16.65 11.28 2.88
CA TRP A 182 15.41 10.60 3.26
C TRP A 182 14.72 11.30 4.43
N LYS A 183 15.44 11.71 5.48
CA LYS A 183 14.86 12.45 6.63
C LYS A 183 14.15 13.73 6.16
N ASP A 184 14.73 14.46 5.22
CA ASP A 184 14.13 15.67 4.65
C ASP A 184 12.84 15.34 3.89
N ARG A 185 12.85 14.31 3.05
CA ARG A 185 11.63 13.84 2.36
C ARG A 185 10.56 13.37 3.34
N ASN A 186 10.93 12.59 4.35
CA ASN A 186 10.01 12.13 5.39
C ASN A 186 9.36 13.30 6.13
N LYS A 187 10.17 14.27 6.56
CA LYS A 187 9.67 15.49 7.22
C LYS A 187 8.73 16.29 6.31
N LYS A 188 9.04 16.39 5.02
CA LYS A 188 8.18 17.05 4.03
C LYS A 188 6.82 16.36 3.92
N VAL A 189 6.79 15.05 3.81
CA VAL A 189 5.56 14.24 3.75
C VAL A 189 4.76 14.37 5.05
N LEU A 190 5.39 14.28 6.21
CA LEU A 190 4.71 14.45 7.50
C LEU A 190 4.07 15.84 7.63
N ASN A 191 4.77 16.89 7.23
CA ASN A 191 4.24 18.27 7.25
C ASN A 191 3.08 18.46 6.26
N ALA A 192 3.07 17.73 5.13
CA ALA A 192 1.98 17.73 4.17
C ALA A 192 0.72 16.98 4.65
N GLY A 193 0.81 16.24 5.77
CA GLY A 193 -0.28 15.46 6.37
C GLY A 193 -0.14 13.95 6.23
N GLY A 194 1.05 13.44 5.85
CA GLY A 194 1.30 12.02 5.67
C GLY A 194 0.73 11.47 4.36
N LEU A 195 0.53 10.17 4.28
CA LEU A 195 -0.09 9.50 3.12
C LEU A 195 -1.60 9.74 3.10
N HIS A 196 -2.11 10.31 2.00
CA HIS A 196 -3.54 10.44 1.77
C HIS A 196 -4.07 9.20 1.05
N ILE A 197 -5.11 8.57 1.59
CA ILE A 197 -5.71 7.36 1.02
C ILE A 197 -7.11 7.68 0.52
N ILE A 198 -7.38 7.35 -0.74
CA ILE A 198 -8.69 7.51 -1.36
C ILE A 198 -9.21 6.12 -1.72
N GLY A 199 -10.28 5.67 -1.06
CA GLY A 199 -11.07 4.53 -1.51
C GLY A 199 -12.10 5.03 -2.54
N THR A 200 -12.05 4.52 -3.76
CA THR A 200 -12.98 4.97 -4.82
C THR A 200 -14.39 4.46 -4.64
N GLU A 201 -14.56 3.40 -3.90
CA GLU A 201 -15.83 2.78 -3.54
C GLU A 201 -15.64 1.87 -2.32
N ARG A 202 -16.73 1.50 -1.66
CA ARG A 202 -16.68 0.51 -0.58
C ARG A 202 -16.43 -0.87 -1.17
N HIS A 203 -15.70 -1.69 -0.43
CA HIS A 203 -15.44 -3.10 -0.72
C HIS A 203 -16.27 -3.96 0.23
N GLU A 204 -16.62 -5.14 -0.26
CA GLU A 204 -17.13 -6.23 0.57
C GLU A 204 -16.00 -6.85 1.36
#